data_8b207d95e5b68d618e57b928ef596efd
#
_entry.id   8b207d95e5b68d618e57b928ef596efd
#
_cell.length_a   1.000
_cell.length_b   1.000
_cell.length_c   1.000
_cell.angle_alpha   90.00
_cell.angle_beta   90.00
_cell.angle_gamma   90.00
#
_symmetry.space_group_name_H-M   'P 1'
#
loop_
_entity.id
_entity.type
_entity.pdbx_description
1 polymer ?
#
loop_
_entity_poly.entity_id
_entity_poly.type
_entity_poly.pdbx_seq_one_letter_code
_entity_poly.pdbx_strand_id
1 'polypeptide(L)'
;MKSQALSEEGIPLNDLEKAKSILNGGEYTCVLCKGDIIHSSRHRGVRPLLELLETDVSGFSAADKVVGKATALLYCLLKVQAVYAQVISLAALQVLQSNNIAVSWGSQVDFIRNRAGDGRCPMEQATEDIHNPREALVAIQKKLQELS
;
A
#
# COMPACT_ATOMS: atom_id res chain seq x y z
N MET A 1 -17.69 -7.48 -22.34
CA MET A 1 -17.08 -6.15 -22.39
C MET A 1 -16.92 -5.60 -20.98
N LYS A 2 -15.73 -5.17 -20.62
CA LYS A 2 -15.53 -4.60 -19.27
C LYS A 2 -16.15 -3.22 -19.24
N SER A 3 -17.00 -2.95 -18.25
CA SER A 3 -17.43 -1.59 -17.98
C SER A 3 -16.25 -0.84 -17.35
N GLN A 4 -16.05 0.40 -17.76
CA GLN A 4 -15.00 1.25 -17.21
C GLN A 4 -15.63 2.39 -16.44
N ALA A 5 -15.06 2.69 -15.27
CA ALA A 5 -15.43 3.89 -14.55
C ALA A 5 -14.99 5.10 -15.35
N LEU A 6 -15.78 6.17 -15.29
CA LEU A 6 -15.50 7.42 -16.02
C LEU A 6 -15.25 8.55 -15.02
N SER A 7 -14.35 9.47 -15.39
CA SER A 7 -14.22 10.74 -14.69
C SER A 7 -15.46 11.61 -14.99
N GLU A 8 -15.58 12.73 -14.27
CA GLU A 8 -16.69 13.67 -14.48
C GLU A 8 -16.77 14.18 -15.93
N GLU A 9 -15.63 14.27 -16.61
CA GLU A 9 -15.55 14.69 -18.00
C GLU A 9 -15.78 13.55 -19.01
N GLY A 10 -16.12 12.34 -18.53
CA GLY A 10 -16.34 11.19 -19.37
C GLY A 10 -15.07 10.47 -19.83
N ILE A 11 -13.90 10.80 -19.28
CA ILE A 11 -12.63 10.16 -19.59
C ILE A 11 -12.55 8.83 -18.85
N PRO A 12 -12.22 7.70 -19.51
CA PRO A 12 -12.08 6.42 -18.82
C PRO A 12 -10.99 6.47 -17.74
N LEU A 13 -11.31 6.01 -16.53
CA LEU A 13 -10.37 5.93 -15.44
C LEU A 13 -9.62 4.60 -15.53
N ASN A 14 -8.29 4.63 -15.38
CA ASN A 14 -7.50 3.41 -15.22
C ASN A 14 -7.68 2.89 -13.78
N ASP A 15 -7.12 1.70 -13.52
CA ASP A 15 -7.27 1.05 -12.21
C ASP A 15 -6.73 1.90 -11.07
N LEU A 16 -5.59 2.56 -11.28
CA LEU A 16 -5.00 3.41 -10.25
C LEU A 16 -5.87 4.64 -9.94
N GLU A 17 -6.36 5.31 -10.97
CA GLU A 17 -7.23 6.48 -10.78
C GLU A 17 -8.53 6.08 -10.08
N LYS A 18 -9.06 4.90 -10.40
CA LYS A 18 -10.24 4.36 -9.74
C LYS A 18 -9.96 4.09 -8.25
N ALA A 19 -8.83 3.46 -7.93
CA ALA A 19 -8.43 3.20 -6.56
C ALA A 19 -8.26 4.50 -5.78
N LYS A 20 -7.62 5.51 -6.36
CA LYS A 20 -7.45 6.84 -5.73
C LYS A 20 -8.80 7.50 -5.47
N SER A 21 -9.70 7.44 -6.43
CA SER A 21 -11.04 8.04 -6.30
C SER A 21 -11.82 7.41 -5.15
N ILE A 22 -11.78 6.08 -5.03
CA ILE A 22 -12.45 5.38 -3.94
C ILE A 22 -11.82 5.73 -2.60
N LEU A 23 -10.48 5.75 -2.54
CA LEU A 23 -9.75 6.09 -1.32
C LEU A 23 -10.14 7.49 -0.83
N ASN A 24 -10.17 8.47 -1.74
CA ASN A 24 -10.44 9.86 -1.39
C ASN A 24 -11.92 10.13 -1.11
N GLY A 25 -12.82 9.30 -1.63
CA GLY A 25 -14.26 9.47 -1.49
C GLY A 25 -14.89 8.80 -0.28
N GLY A 26 -14.10 8.10 0.54
CA GLY A 26 -14.62 7.35 1.69
C GLY A 26 -13.63 7.31 2.84
N GLU A 27 -13.94 6.48 3.82
CA GLU A 27 -13.12 6.31 5.03
C GLU A 27 -12.12 5.15 4.89
N TYR A 28 -11.82 4.77 3.67
CA TYR A 28 -10.88 3.67 3.42
C TYR A 28 -9.44 4.10 3.68
N THR A 29 -8.64 3.13 4.10
CA THR A 29 -7.20 3.32 4.29
C THR A 29 -6.40 2.72 3.14
N CYS A 30 -6.98 1.73 2.45
CA CYS A 30 -6.31 1.00 1.39
C CYS A 30 -7.35 0.48 0.40
N VAL A 31 -7.09 0.68 -0.89
CA VAL A 31 -7.99 0.23 -1.97
C VAL A 31 -7.15 -0.36 -3.10
N LEU A 32 -7.47 -1.58 -3.53
CA LEU A 32 -6.82 -2.23 -4.67
C LEU A 32 -7.88 -2.48 -5.75
N CYS A 33 -7.55 -2.14 -6.99
CA CYS A 33 -8.45 -2.30 -8.13
C CYS A 33 -7.77 -3.00 -9.30
N LYS A 34 -8.52 -3.88 -9.97
CA LYS A 34 -8.15 -4.44 -11.27
C LYS A 34 -9.45 -4.75 -12.03
N GLY A 35 -9.73 -3.97 -13.08
CA GLY A 35 -11.00 -4.07 -13.78
C GLY A 35 -12.17 -3.80 -12.84
N ASP A 36 -13.11 -4.72 -12.77
CA ASP A 36 -14.27 -4.61 -11.89
C ASP A 36 -14.04 -5.15 -10.48
N ILE A 37 -12.85 -5.71 -10.21
CA ILE A 37 -12.52 -6.27 -8.90
C ILE A 37 -11.95 -5.17 -8.02
N ILE A 38 -12.56 -4.99 -6.84
CA ILE A 38 -12.15 -3.98 -5.88
C ILE A 38 -12.00 -4.65 -4.51
N HIS A 39 -10.84 -4.44 -3.89
CA HIS A 39 -10.61 -4.76 -2.48
C HIS A 39 -10.40 -3.47 -1.72
N SER A 40 -11.15 -3.24 -0.66
CA SER A 40 -11.02 -2.04 0.16
C SER A 40 -10.96 -2.41 1.62
N SER A 41 -10.26 -1.59 2.40
CA SER A 41 -10.09 -1.83 3.84
C SER A 41 -10.12 -0.49 4.59
N ARG A 42 -10.57 -0.57 5.85
CA ARG A 42 -10.52 0.54 6.81
C ARG A 42 -9.54 0.24 7.94
N HIS A 43 -8.89 -0.91 7.89
CA HIS A 43 -7.88 -1.27 8.88
C HIS A 43 -6.60 -0.46 8.67
N ARG A 44 -5.87 -0.26 9.74
CA ARG A 44 -4.64 0.55 9.70
C ARG A 44 -3.39 -0.28 9.51
N GLY A 45 -2.34 0.39 9.07
CA GLY A 45 -1.01 -0.18 8.97
C GLY A 45 -0.92 -1.26 7.91
N VAL A 46 -0.27 -2.36 8.26
CA VAL A 46 -0.01 -3.47 7.33
C VAL A 46 -1.17 -4.46 7.24
N ARG A 47 -2.16 -4.36 8.13
CA ARG A 47 -3.24 -5.34 8.24
C ARG A 47 -4.01 -5.56 6.93
N PRO A 48 -4.37 -4.52 6.17
CA PRO A 48 -5.08 -4.73 4.90
C PRO A 48 -4.34 -5.66 3.95
N LEU A 49 -3.01 -5.56 3.90
CA LEU A 49 -2.20 -6.37 2.99
C LEU A 49 -2.01 -7.79 3.51
N LEU A 50 -1.90 -7.96 4.82
CA LEU A 50 -1.83 -9.29 5.42
C LEU A 50 -3.10 -10.09 5.15
N GLU A 51 -4.25 -9.42 5.12
CA GLU A 51 -5.53 -10.04 4.81
C GLU A 51 -5.63 -10.52 3.36
N LEU A 52 -4.77 -10.00 2.46
CA LEU A 52 -4.77 -10.34 1.04
C LEU A 52 -3.73 -11.39 0.67
N LEU A 53 -2.98 -11.93 1.63
CA LEU A 53 -1.87 -12.85 1.33
C LEU A 53 -2.31 -14.12 0.58
N GLU A 54 -3.53 -14.59 0.81
CA GLU A 54 -4.06 -15.79 0.14
C GLU A 54 -4.95 -15.44 -1.05
N THR A 55 -5.04 -14.16 -1.41
CA THR A 55 -5.82 -13.68 -2.54
C THR A 55 -4.84 -13.24 -3.64
N ASP A 56 -5.07 -13.69 -4.87
CA ASP A 56 -4.24 -13.25 -5.98
C ASP A 56 -4.60 -11.82 -6.36
N VAL A 57 -3.74 -10.87 -5.98
CA VAL A 57 -3.88 -9.45 -6.34
C VAL A 57 -2.73 -9.00 -7.23
N SER A 58 -2.03 -9.93 -7.88
CA SER A 58 -0.97 -9.57 -8.83
C SER A 58 -1.53 -8.73 -9.98
N GLY A 59 -0.81 -7.67 -10.34
CA GLY A 59 -1.23 -6.75 -11.38
C GLY A 59 -2.28 -5.73 -10.95
N PHE A 60 -2.76 -5.76 -9.70
CA PHE A 60 -3.69 -4.74 -9.20
C PHE A 60 -2.97 -3.41 -9.03
N SER A 61 -3.74 -2.33 -9.08
CA SER A 61 -3.27 -0.99 -8.72
C SER A 61 -3.82 -0.63 -7.35
N ALA A 62 -2.97 -0.07 -6.49
CA ALA A 62 -3.30 0.20 -5.10
C ALA A 62 -3.26 1.70 -4.79
N ALA A 63 -4.17 2.15 -3.96
CA ALA A 63 -4.14 3.48 -3.35
C ALA A 63 -4.17 3.31 -1.83
N ASP A 64 -3.29 4.01 -1.14
CA ASP A 64 -3.09 3.84 0.29
C ASP A 64 -2.87 5.20 0.95
N LYS A 65 -3.32 5.36 2.19
CA LYS A 65 -3.11 6.62 2.90
C LYS A 65 -1.66 6.80 3.31
N VAL A 66 -1.04 5.75 3.86
CA VAL A 66 0.32 5.84 4.39
C VAL A 66 1.10 4.59 4.01
N VAL A 67 2.21 4.78 3.31
CA VAL A 67 3.06 3.67 2.87
C VAL A 67 4.45 3.83 3.46
N GLY A 68 4.76 3.01 4.45
CA GLY A 68 6.10 2.85 4.98
C GLY A 68 6.81 1.66 4.33
N LYS A 69 8.04 1.39 4.74
CA LYS A 69 8.86 0.33 4.15
C LYS A 69 8.20 -1.05 4.27
N ALA A 70 7.63 -1.37 5.43
CA ALA A 70 6.95 -2.65 5.63
C ALA A 70 5.79 -2.82 4.65
N THR A 71 4.94 -1.81 4.51
CA THR A 71 3.82 -1.82 3.57
C THR A 71 4.33 -1.97 2.13
N ALA A 72 5.39 -1.24 1.77
CA ALA A 72 5.98 -1.31 0.43
C ALA A 72 6.49 -2.72 0.11
N LEU A 73 7.16 -3.36 1.07
CA LEU A 73 7.65 -4.73 0.89
C LEU A 73 6.50 -5.73 0.72
N LEU A 74 5.40 -5.52 1.43
CA LEU A 74 4.20 -6.36 1.26
C LEU A 74 3.56 -6.13 -0.11
N TYR A 75 3.52 -4.91 -0.62
CA TYR A 75 3.06 -4.66 -1.98
C TYR A 75 3.94 -5.38 -3.01
N CYS A 76 5.25 -5.43 -2.79
CA CYS A 76 6.15 -6.19 -3.66
C CYS A 76 5.83 -7.69 -3.61
N LEU A 77 5.58 -8.22 -2.42
CA LEU A 77 5.20 -9.62 -2.24
C LEU A 77 3.89 -9.95 -2.95
N LEU A 78 2.93 -9.05 -2.90
CA LEU A 78 1.63 -9.19 -3.54
C LEU A 78 1.68 -8.95 -5.06
N LYS A 79 2.78 -8.42 -5.57
CA LYS A 79 3.02 -8.19 -7.01
C LYS A 79 2.02 -7.23 -7.64
N VAL A 80 1.65 -6.18 -6.93
CA VAL A 80 0.85 -5.11 -7.52
C VAL A 80 1.67 -4.37 -8.58
N GLN A 81 1.00 -3.77 -9.55
CA GLN A 81 1.69 -3.07 -10.64
C GLN A 81 1.92 -1.58 -10.35
N ALA A 82 1.09 -0.98 -9.51
CA ALA A 82 1.17 0.45 -9.23
C ALA A 82 0.66 0.74 -7.82
N VAL A 83 1.25 1.76 -7.17
CA VAL A 83 0.85 2.22 -5.85
C VAL A 83 0.78 3.74 -5.85
N TYR A 84 -0.34 4.28 -5.41
CA TYR A 84 -0.46 5.68 -5.01
C TYR A 84 -0.50 5.75 -3.48
N ALA A 85 0.29 6.62 -2.89
CA ALA A 85 0.28 6.86 -1.44
C ALA A 85 -0.02 8.33 -1.15
N GLN A 86 -0.94 8.61 -0.24
CA GLN A 86 -1.13 10.00 0.20
C GLN A 86 0.14 10.48 0.90
N VAL A 87 0.74 9.62 1.75
CA VAL A 87 2.01 9.88 2.41
C VAL A 87 2.91 8.65 2.21
N ILE A 88 4.15 8.86 1.80
CA ILE A 88 5.11 7.78 1.58
C ILE A 88 6.44 8.12 2.25
N SER A 89 7.08 7.13 2.87
CA SER A 89 8.43 7.31 3.39
C SER A 89 9.46 7.16 2.27
N LEU A 90 10.63 7.76 2.45
CA LEU A 90 11.73 7.63 1.49
C LEU A 90 12.11 6.16 1.27
N ALA A 91 12.21 5.39 2.34
CA ALA A 91 12.54 3.96 2.24
C ALA A 91 11.51 3.19 1.43
N ALA A 92 10.21 3.48 1.64
CA ALA A 92 9.13 2.84 0.88
C ALA A 92 9.22 3.18 -0.61
N LEU A 93 9.48 4.44 -0.93
CA LEU A 93 9.63 4.88 -2.31
C LEU A 93 10.76 4.13 -3.01
N GLN A 94 11.91 3.99 -2.34
CA GLN A 94 13.05 3.25 -2.87
C GLN A 94 12.72 1.77 -3.10
N VAL A 95 12.01 1.14 -2.17
CA VAL A 95 11.59 -0.26 -2.29
C VAL A 95 10.69 -0.45 -3.52
N LEU A 96 9.68 0.38 -3.68
CA LEU A 96 8.74 0.26 -4.80
C LEU A 96 9.43 0.48 -6.14
N GLN A 97 10.27 1.52 -6.23
CA GLN A 97 11.01 1.81 -7.46
C GLN A 97 12.00 0.69 -7.82
N SER A 98 12.69 0.13 -6.83
CA SER A 98 13.64 -0.96 -7.04
C SER A 98 12.97 -2.26 -7.49
N ASN A 99 11.68 -2.42 -7.24
CA ASN A 99 10.91 -3.60 -7.64
C ASN A 99 10.02 -3.33 -8.85
N ASN A 100 10.29 -2.26 -9.58
CA ASN A 100 9.59 -1.90 -10.83
C ASN A 100 8.08 -1.69 -10.66
N ILE A 101 7.67 -1.24 -9.47
CA ILE A 101 6.28 -0.85 -9.22
C ILE A 101 6.15 0.64 -9.53
N ALA A 102 5.20 1.02 -10.37
CA ALA A 102 4.91 2.41 -10.64
C ALA A 102 4.39 3.07 -9.36
N VAL A 103 4.97 4.19 -8.97
CA VAL A 103 4.63 4.84 -7.71
C VAL A 103 4.35 6.32 -7.91
N SER A 104 3.28 6.79 -7.26
CA SER A 104 2.96 8.21 -7.16
C SER A 104 2.53 8.51 -5.73
N TRP A 105 2.62 9.78 -5.32
CA TRP A 105 2.33 10.15 -3.94
C TRP A 105 1.91 11.60 -3.82
N GLY A 106 1.24 11.91 -2.69
CA GLY A 106 0.91 13.28 -2.34
C GLY A 106 2.06 13.95 -1.59
N SER A 107 2.54 13.34 -0.51
CA SER A 107 3.63 13.87 0.32
C SER A 107 4.67 12.80 0.59
N GLN A 108 5.93 13.20 0.60
CA GLN A 108 7.05 12.34 0.97
C GLN A 108 7.59 12.77 2.32
N VAL A 109 7.87 11.79 3.20
CA VAL A 109 8.47 12.03 4.51
C VAL A 109 9.72 11.15 4.66
N ASP A 110 10.58 11.52 5.59
CA ASP A 110 11.80 10.74 5.83
C ASP A 110 11.47 9.38 6.43
N PHE A 111 10.51 9.32 7.34
CA PHE A 111 10.06 8.07 7.96
C PHE A 111 8.63 8.22 8.47
N ILE A 112 7.95 7.09 8.63
CA ILE A 112 6.60 7.06 9.19
C ILE A 112 6.68 7.08 10.71
N ARG A 113 5.93 7.98 11.34
CA ARG A 113 5.87 8.09 12.80
C ARG A 113 4.88 7.08 13.39
N ASN A 114 5.09 6.73 14.65
CA ASN A 114 4.13 5.93 15.41
C ASN A 114 2.86 6.77 15.70
N ARG A 115 1.86 6.14 16.30
CA ARG A 115 0.58 6.83 16.58
C ARG A 115 0.73 8.01 17.54
N ALA A 116 1.66 7.91 18.49
CA ALA A 116 1.92 8.98 19.46
C ALA A 116 2.67 10.15 18.83
N GLY A 117 3.29 9.96 17.68
CA GLY A 117 4.05 11.00 16.99
C GLY A 117 5.41 11.28 17.59
N ASP A 118 5.86 10.50 18.57
CA ASP A 118 7.12 10.72 19.30
C ASP A 118 8.24 9.76 18.90
N GLY A 119 8.03 8.92 17.88
CA GLY A 119 9.03 7.99 17.39
C GLY A 119 8.62 7.37 16.08
N ARG A 120 9.45 6.42 15.61
CA ARG A 120 9.22 5.73 14.34
C ARG A 120 8.18 4.62 14.51
N CYS A 121 7.43 4.37 13.44
CA CYS A 121 6.47 3.27 13.40
C CYS A 121 7.20 1.94 13.69
N PRO A 122 6.64 1.08 14.58
CA PRO A 122 7.27 -0.22 14.89
C PRO A 122 7.51 -1.10 13.67
N MET A 123 6.64 -1.03 12.65
CA MET A 123 6.81 -1.81 11.43
C MET A 123 7.97 -1.29 10.59
N GLU A 124 8.20 0.04 10.58
CA GLU A 124 9.37 0.63 9.94
C GLU A 124 10.66 0.14 10.61
N GLN A 125 10.67 0.09 11.94
CA GLN A 125 11.82 -0.41 12.70
C GLN A 125 12.06 -1.90 12.43
N ALA A 126 11.01 -2.69 12.40
CA ALA A 126 11.10 -4.14 12.18
C ALA A 126 11.67 -4.49 10.80
N THR A 127 11.48 -3.63 9.81
CA THR A 127 11.91 -3.88 8.43
C THR A 127 13.09 -3.02 7.99
N GLU A 128 13.68 -2.26 8.90
CA GLU A 128 14.72 -1.27 8.58
C GLU A 128 15.87 -1.86 7.76
N ASP A 129 16.35 -3.04 8.15
CA ASP A 129 17.47 -3.69 7.48
C ASP A 129 17.05 -4.82 6.53
N ILE A 130 15.77 -4.92 6.23
CA ILE A 130 15.23 -5.99 5.41
C ILE A 130 14.92 -5.47 4.01
N HIS A 131 15.37 -6.23 2.99
CA HIS A 131 15.14 -5.88 1.59
C HIS A 131 14.34 -6.94 0.84
N ASN A 132 14.23 -8.14 1.39
CA ASN A 132 13.50 -9.25 0.77
C ASN A 132 12.05 -9.26 1.27
N PRO A 133 11.05 -9.25 0.35
CA PRO A 133 9.64 -9.20 0.78
C PRO A 133 9.19 -10.37 1.66
N ARG A 134 9.71 -11.58 1.42
CA ARG A 134 9.34 -12.74 2.25
C ARG A 134 9.92 -12.65 3.65
N GLU A 135 11.15 -12.19 3.77
CA GLU A 135 11.77 -11.94 5.07
C GLU A 135 11.03 -10.84 5.82
N ALA A 136 10.56 -9.82 5.09
CA ALA A 136 9.77 -8.74 5.66
C ALA A 136 8.46 -9.28 6.24
N LEU A 137 7.80 -10.19 5.55
CA LEU A 137 6.56 -10.80 6.05
C LEU A 137 6.78 -11.49 7.40
N VAL A 138 7.85 -12.27 7.52
CA VAL A 138 8.18 -12.95 8.79
C VAL A 138 8.42 -11.93 9.90
N ALA A 139 9.22 -10.90 9.62
CA ALA A 139 9.53 -9.86 10.59
C ALA A 139 8.29 -9.08 11.04
N ILE A 140 7.40 -8.78 10.09
CA ILE A 140 6.15 -8.06 10.36
C ILE A 140 5.22 -8.91 11.24
N GLN A 141 5.06 -10.18 10.91
CA GLN A 141 4.21 -11.09 11.69
C GLN A 141 4.73 -11.26 13.10
N LYS A 142 6.05 -11.40 13.25
CA LYS A 142 6.70 -11.48 14.57
C LYS A 142 6.46 -10.21 15.37
N LYS A 143 6.61 -9.04 14.74
CA LYS A 143 6.43 -7.76 15.42
C LYS A 143 4.97 -7.58 15.87
N LEU A 144 4.01 -7.98 15.06
CA LEU A 144 2.59 -7.93 15.44
C LEU A 144 2.29 -8.80 16.66
N GLN A 145 2.91 -9.97 16.77
CA GLN A 145 2.76 -10.82 17.94
C GLN A 145 3.33 -10.14 19.19
N GLU A 146 4.47 -9.46 19.08
CA GLU A 146 5.08 -8.73 20.20
C GLU A 146 4.20 -7.55 20.66
N LEU A 147 3.43 -6.94 19.74
CA LEU A 147 2.60 -5.78 20.04
C LEU A 147 1.19 -6.16 20.56
N SER A 148 0.80 -7.42 20.46
CA SER A 148 -0.52 -7.88 20.91
C SER A 148 -0.56 -8.27 22.38
#